data_98ae0db63803580062097d5cfbf26e47
#
_entry.id   98ae0db63803580062097d5cfbf26e47
#
_cell.length_a   1.000
_cell.length_b   1.000
_cell.length_c   1.000
_cell.angle_alpha   90.00
_cell.angle_beta   90.00
_cell.angle_gamma   90.00
#
_symmetry.space_group_name_H-M   'P 1'
#
loop_
_entity.id
_entity.type
_entity.pdbx_description
1 polymer ?
#
loop_
_entity_poly.entity_id
_entity_poly.type
_entity_poly.pdbx_seq_one_letter_code
_entity_poly.pdbx_strand_id
1 'polypeptide(L)'
;MEQYLKVYDALHKINIPYEIVEHPPALTTEEADNYIVGKEGVRTKTLFLTNKKKTAYYLVIMDDAKRLDMEYLAEILNEKRISFGSPERLMKKMGLPPGVVSIFGLLNNDEQDIKVYLDKEMLSERLMSFHANDNTKTIFISTEDMYKFITSIGYEYNIIEL
;
A
#
# COMPACT_ATOMS: atom_id res chain seq x y z
N MET A 1 -11.72 -16.65 -4.06
CA MET A 1 -12.18 -15.62 -3.10
C MET A 1 -11.88 -14.24 -3.66
N GLU A 2 -12.85 -13.35 -3.61
CA GLU A 2 -12.65 -11.96 -3.99
C GLU A 2 -11.53 -11.34 -3.15
N GLN A 3 -10.70 -10.48 -3.75
CA GLN A 3 -9.55 -9.91 -3.08
C GLN A 3 -9.93 -9.12 -1.82
N TYR A 4 -11.02 -8.34 -1.87
CA TYR A 4 -11.45 -7.58 -0.70
C TYR A 4 -11.90 -8.48 0.45
N LEU A 5 -12.43 -9.66 0.17
CA LEU A 5 -12.81 -10.62 1.23
C LEU A 5 -11.59 -11.17 1.94
N LYS A 6 -10.49 -11.37 1.24
CA LYS A 6 -9.21 -11.74 1.87
C LYS A 6 -8.74 -10.67 2.84
N VAL A 7 -8.92 -9.40 2.48
CA VAL A 7 -8.55 -8.27 3.34
C VAL A 7 -9.38 -8.28 4.61
N TYR A 8 -10.70 -8.40 4.48
CA TYR A 8 -11.61 -8.43 5.64
C TYR A 8 -11.29 -9.60 6.57
N ASP A 9 -11.08 -10.78 5.99
CA ASP A 9 -10.74 -11.98 6.74
C ASP A 9 -9.43 -11.82 7.53
N ALA A 10 -8.41 -11.27 6.89
CA ALA A 10 -7.14 -11.02 7.54
C ALA A 10 -7.26 -10.04 8.70
N LEU A 11 -8.01 -8.94 8.51
CA LEU A 11 -8.22 -7.95 9.57
C LEU A 11 -9.02 -8.53 10.73
N HIS A 12 -10.03 -9.36 10.46
CA HIS A 12 -10.82 -10.04 11.49
C HIS A 12 -9.96 -11.00 12.31
N LYS A 13 -9.09 -11.77 11.66
CA LYS A 13 -8.23 -12.74 12.34
C LYS A 13 -7.29 -12.13 13.38
N ILE A 14 -6.88 -10.90 13.16
CA ILE A 14 -5.97 -10.20 14.07
C ILE A 14 -6.66 -9.10 14.86
N ASN A 15 -8.00 -9.11 14.85
CA ASN A 15 -8.83 -8.19 15.62
C ASN A 15 -8.55 -6.70 15.36
N ILE A 16 -8.35 -6.34 14.09
CA ILE A 16 -8.21 -4.95 13.68
C ILE A 16 -9.59 -4.41 13.31
N PRO A 17 -10.10 -3.39 14.04
CA PRO A 17 -11.32 -2.70 13.62
C PRO A 17 -11.04 -1.84 12.39
N TYR A 18 -12.00 -1.76 11.49
CA TYR A 18 -11.86 -0.94 10.29
C TYR A 18 -13.20 -0.35 9.90
N GLU A 19 -13.14 0.77 9.22
CA GLU A 19 -14.28 1.38 8.56
C GLU A 19 -14.11 1.21 7.06
N ILE A 20 -15.19 0.90 6.36
CA ILE A 20 -15.15 0.72 4.91
C ILE A 20 -16.12 1.70 4.25
N VAL A 21 -15.68 2.28 3.14
CA VAL A 21 -16.54 3.08 2.26
C VAL A 21 -16.60 2.39 0.91
N GLU A 22 -17.81 2.00 0.51
CA GLU A 22 -18.05 1.46 -0.83
C GLU A 22 -18.41 2.62 -1.76
N HIS A 23 -17.88 2.59 -2.97
CA HIS A 23 -18.07 3.65 -3.97
C HIS A 23 -17.98 3.07 -5.38
N PRO A 24 -18.42 3.82 -6.41
CA PRO A 24 -18.23 3.38 -7.79
C PRO A 24 -16.76 3.15 -8.11
N PRO A 25 -16.44 2.32 -9.11
CA PRO A 25 -15.05 2.07 -9.47
C PRO A 25 -14.29 3.36 -9.73
N ALA A 26 -13.17 3.54 -9.01
CA ALA A 26 -12.28 4.68 -9.17
C ALA A 26 -11.13 4.29 -10.10
N LEU A 27 -10.92 5.06 -11.16
CA LEU A 27 -9.85 4.83 -12.13
C LEU A 27 -8.55 5.53 -11.75
N THR A 28 -8.64 6.52 -10.84
CA THR A 28 -7.50 7.29 -10.37
C THR A 28 -7.59 7.49 -8.86
N THR A 29 -6.47 7.82 -8.24
CA THR A 29 -6.42 8.18 -6.80
C THR A 29 -7.31 9.38 -6.53
N GLU A 30 -7.31 10.37 -7.42
CA GLU A 30 -8.14 11.56 -7.29
C GLU A 30 -9.64 11.23 -7.26
N GLU A 31 -10.11 10.34 -8.13
CA GLU A 31 -11.51 9.90 -8.10
C GLU A 31 -11.84 9.18 -6.79
N ALA A 32 -10.95 8.29 -6.34
CA ALA A 32 -11.14 7.57 -5.08
C ALA A 32 -11.26 8.56 -3.91
N ASP A 33 -10.40 9.55 -3.86
CA ASP A 33 -10.40 10.56 -2.79
C ASP A 33 -11.67 11.41 -2.81
N ASN A 34 -12.23 11.68 -3.98
CA ASN A 34 -13.49 12.44 -4.09
C ASN A 34 -14.67 11.70 -3.44
N TYR A 35 -14.69 10.38 -3.47
CA TYR A 35 -15.75 9.59 -2.83
C TYR A 35 -15.68 9.57 -1.30
N ILE A 36 -14.55 9.94 -0.72
CA ILE A 36 -14.30 9.91 0.71
C ILE A 36 -13.99 11.29 1.31
N VAL A 37 -14.35 12.36 0.58
CA VAL A 37 -14.19 13.75 1.06
C VAL A 37 -14.87 13.91 2.42
N GLY A 38 -14.19 14.57 3.35
CA GLY A 38 -14.69 14.83 4.70
C GLY A 38 -14.37 13.74 5.72
N LYS A 39 -13.88 12.57 5.30
CA LYS A 39 -13.43 11.55 6.23
C LYS A 39 -12.03 11.83 6.74
N GLU A 40 -11.81 11.59 8.03
CA GLU A 40 -10.48 11.68 8.63
C GLU A 40 -9.61 10.52 8.14
N GLY A 41 -8.34 10.80 7.90
CA GLY A 41 -7.36 9.79 7.53
C GLY A 41 -6.48 10.22 6.37
N VAL A 42 -5.22 9.77 6.40
CA VAL A 42 -4.29 10.04 5.30
C VAL A 42 -4.77 9.29 4.06
N ARG A 43 -4.85 10.02 2.95
CA ARG A 43 -5.08 9.40 1.64
C ARG A 43 -3.76 8.84 1.16
N THR A 44 -3.57 7.53 1.31
CA THR A 44 -2.31 6.91 0.94
C THR A 44 -2.27 6.51 -0.52
N LYS A 45 -1.06 6.47 -1.06
CA LYS A 45 -0.76 5.72 -2.28
C LYS A 45 0.29 4.69 -1.97
N THR A 46 0.19 3.56 -2.64
CA THR A 46 1.09 2.44 -2.47
C THR A 46 1.76 2.15 -3.81
N LEU A 47 3.08 2.22 -3.84
CA LEU A 47 3.86 2.09 -5.06
C LEU A 47 4.66 0.80 -5.04
N PHE A 48 4.47 -0.02 -6.06
CA PHE A 48 5.23 -1.25 -6.25
C PHE A 48 6.41 -0.99 -7.18
N LEU A 49 7.61 -1.09 -6.63
CA LEU A 49 8.85 -0.66 -7.29
C LEU A 49 9.86 -1.80 -7.36
N THR A 50 10.80 -1.67 -8.28
CA THR A 50 11.89 -2.63 -8.44
C THR A 50 13.19 -1.90 -8.77
N ASN A 51 14.32 -2.58 -8.53
CA ASN A 51 15.63 -2.06 -8.91
C ASN A 51 15.93 -2.34 -10.39
N LYS A 52 17.04 -1.81 -10.90
CA LYS A 52 17.45 -1.97 -12.30
C LYS A 52 17.57 -3.43 -12.74
N LYS A 53 18.11 -4.28 -11.87
CA LYS A 53 18.33 -5.69 -12.18
C LYS A 53 17.09 -6.56 -11.96
N LYS A 54 16.03 -5.98 -11.39
CA LYS A 54 14.80 -6.69 -11.05
C LYS A 54 15.03 -7.87 -10.10
N THR A 55 15.97 -7.67 -9.19
CA THR A 55 16.35 -8.64 -8.14
C THR A 55 15.79 -8.27 -6.77
N ALA A 56 15.25 -7.07 -6.61
CA ALA A 56 14.66 -6.59 -5.37
C ALA A 56 13.34 -5.86 -5.66
N TYR A 57 12.36 -6.04 -4.78
CA TYR A 57 11.05 -5.42 -4.87
C TYR A 57 10.79 -4.59 -3.63
N TYR A 58 10.18 -3.43 -3.84
CA TYR A 58 9.90 -2.45 -2.78
C TYR A 58 8.44 -2.02 -2.84
N LEU A 59 7.83 -1.91 -1.69
CA LEU A 59 6.51 -1.33 -1.55
C LEU A 59 6.64 -0.06 -0.73
N VAL A 60 6.36 1.07 -1.35
CA VAL A 60 6.46 2.38 -0.70
C VAL A 60 5.06 2.92 -0.48
N ILE A 61 4.76 3.26 0.77
CA ILE A 61 3.46 3.80 1.16
C ILE A 61 3.67 5.24 1.63
N MET A 62 2.94 6.15 1.04
CA MET A 62 3.08 7.58 1.29
C MET A 62 1.75 8.31 1.07
N ASP A 63 1.68 9.57 1.48
CA ASP A 63 0.54 10.44 1.21
C ASP A 63 0.39 10.62 -0.31
N ASP A 64 -0.81 10.46 -0.83
CA ASP A 64 -1.06 10.52 -2.27
C ASP A 64 -0.90 11.94 -2.85
N ALA A 65 -0.97 12.96 -2.00
CA ALA A 65 -0.71 14.35 -2.42
C ALA A 65 0.79 14.63 -2.63
N LYS A 66 1.65 13.76 -2.16
CA LYS A 66 3.10 13.93 -2.24
C LYS A 66 3.65 13.23 -3.47
N ARG A 67 4.56 13.87 -4.17
CA ARG A 67 5.21 13.28 -5.34
C ARG A 67 6.51 12.59 -4.93
N LEU A 68 6.69 11.34 -5.36
CA LEU A 68 7.91 10.59 -5.10
C LEU A 68 9.02 11.01 -6.06
N ASP A 69 10.18 11.36 -5.50
CA ASP A 69 11.42 11.54 -6.25
C ASP A 69 12.12 10.19 -6.34
N MET A 70 12.07 9.57 -7.52
CA MET A 70 12.64 8.24 -7.74
C MET A 70 14.17 8.22 -7.59
N GLU A 71 14.86 9.29 -7.97
CA GLU A 71 16.32 9.37 -7.85
C GLU A 71 16.73 9.42 -6.38
N TYR A 72 16.02 10.23 -5.59
CA TYR A 72 16.26 10.34 -4.16
C TYR A 72 15.98 9.01 -3.45
N LEU A 73 14.88 8.34 -3.81
CA LEU A 73 14.57 7.04 -3.26
C LEU A 73 15.66 6.02 -3.58
N ALA A 74 16.17 6.00 -4.82
CA ALA A 74 17.25 5.11 -5.21
C ALA A 74 18.50 5.32 -4.32
N GLU A 75 18.83 6.57 -4.01
CA GLU A 75 19.93 6.89 -3.09
C GLU A 75 19.68 6.31 -1.70
N ILE A 76 18.49 6.50 -1.14
CA ILE A 76 18.11 5.96 0.16
C ILE A 76 18.24 4.44 0.19
N LEU A 77 17.80 3.77 -0.87
CA LEU A 77 17.80 2.31 -0.97
C LEU A 77 19.15 1.74 -1.42
N ASN A 78 20.13 2.61 -1.68
CA ASN A 78 21.44 2.22 -2.21
C ASN A 78 21.32 1.42 -3.51
N GLU A 79 20.46 1.87 -4.38
CA GLU A 79 20.22 1.30 -5.69
C GLU A 79 20.65 2.28 -6.79
N LYS A 80 21.09 1.77 -7.92
CA LYS A 80 21.46 2.62 -9.07
C LYS A 80 20.22 3.28 -9.68
N ARG A 81 19.12 2.56 -9.73
CA ARG A 81 17.89 3.02 -10.34
C ARG A 81 16.69 2.30 -9.71
N ILE A 82 15.61 3.04 -9.51
CA ILE A 82 14.31 2.52 -9.07
C ILE A 82 13.29 2.85 -10.16
N SER A 83 12.44 1.90 -10.47
CA SER A 83 11.34 2.07 -11.43
C SER A 83 10.11 1.31 -10.96
N PHE A 84 8.96 1.61 -11.55
CA PHE A 84 7.74 0.85 -11.28
C PHE A 84 7.89 -0.60 -11.73
N GLY A 85 7.39 -1.52 -10.95
CA GLY A 85 7.25 -2.91 -11.36
C GLY A 85 6.24 -3.00 -12.51
N SER A 86 6.50 -3.89 -13.48
CA SER A 86 5.58 -4.08 -14.59
C SER A 86 4.25 -4.66 -14.11
N PRO A 87 3.15 -4.48 -14.87
CA PRO A 87 1.87 -5.12 -14.57
C PRO A 87 2.00 -6.64 -14.40
N GLU A 88 2.84 -7.28 -15.18
CA GLU A 88 3.08 -8.72 -15.08
C GLU A 88 3.72 -9.11 -13.76
N ARG A 89 4.73 -8.34 -13.32
CA ARG A 89 5.40 -8.58 -12.05
C ARG A 89 4.50 -8.26 -10.87
N LEU A 90 3.72 -7.20 -10.98
CA LEU A 90 2.74 -6.85 -9.97
C LEU A 90 1.73 -7.98 -9.77
N MET A 91 1.20 -8.53 -10.85
CA MET A 91 0.28 -9.66 -10.79
C MET A 91 0.95 -10.89 -10.17
N LYS A 92 2.18 -11.18 -10.55
CA LYS A 92 2.93 -12.32 -10.02
C LYS A 92 3.22 -12.19 -8.53
N LYS A 93 3.59 -10.99 -8.07
CA LYS A 93 4.04 -10.76 -6.69
C LYS A 93 2.90 -10.42 -5.74
N MET A 94 1.90 -9.70 -6.18
CA MET A 94 0.83 -9.20 -5.32
C MET A 94 -0.58 -9.62 -5.77
N GLY A 95 -0.69 -10.29 -6.91
CA GLY A 95 -1.98 -10.78 -7.41
C GLY A 95 -2.98 -9.69 -7.77
N LEU A 96 -2.50 -8.47 -8.06
CA LEU A 96 -3.33 -7.30 -8.31
C LEU A 96 -2.99 -6.64 -9.65
N PRO A 97 -3.99 -6.07 -10.34
CA PRO A 97 -3.72 -5.22 -11.49
C PRO A 97 -3.28 -3.82 -11.04
N PRO A 98 -2.68 -3.02 -11.95
CA PRO A 98 -2.43 -1.61 -11.65
C PRO A 98 -3.71 -0.87 -11.27
N GLY A 99 -3.60 0.12 -10.39
CA GLY A 99 -4.71 0.96 -9.97
C GLY A 99 -5.39 0.53 -8.68
N VAL A 100 -5.15 -0.69 -8.19
CA VAL A 100 -5.73 -1.17 -6.92
C VAL A 100 -4.66 -1.61 -5.92
N VAL A 101 -3.40 -1.26 -6.18
CA VAL A 101 -2.28 -1.63 -5.30
C VAL A 101 -2.48 -1.04 -3.91
N SER A 102 -2.35 -1.85 -2.90
CA SER A 102 -2.41 -1.44 -1.51
C SER A 102 -1.49 -2.30 -0.65
N ILE A 103 -1.30 -1.88 0.60
CA ILE A 103 -0.56 -2.66 1.58
C ILE A 103 -1.12 -4.09 1.72
N PHE A 104 -2.42 -4.25 1.50
CA PHE A 104 -3.07 -5.57 1.61
C PHE A 104 -2.69 -6.54 0.51
N GLY A 105 -2.06 -6.05 -0.56
CA GLY A 105 -1.49 -6.92 -1.59
C GLY A 105 -0.38 -7.83 -1.07
N LEU A 106 0.23 -7.48 0.06
CA LEU A 106 1.22 -8.32 0.72
C LEU A 106 0.65 -9.68 1.12
N LEU A 107 -0.67 -9.79 1.30
CA LEU A 107 -1.34 -11.06 1.59
C LEU A 107 -1.15 -12.09 0.48
N ASN A 108 -0.87 -11.64 -0.74
CA ASN A 108 -0.69 -12.51 -1.90
C ASN A 108 0.79 -12.78 -2.22
N ASN A 109 1.71 -12.17 -1.47
CA ASN A 109 3.14 -12.36 -1.70
C ASN A 109 3.70 -13.50 -0.84
N ASP A 110 3.48 -14.73 -1.31
CA ASP A 110 3.89 -15.93 -0.58
C ASP A 110 5.40 -16.03 -0.41
N GLU A 111 6.17 -15.49 -1.34
CA GLU A 111 7.64 -15.50 -1.28
C GLU A 111 8.19 -14.52 -0.24
N GLN A 112 7.39 -13.58 0.22
CA GLN A 112 7.78 -12.54 1.20
C GLN A 112 9.07 -11.81 0.81
N ASP A 113 9.22 -11.53 -0.47
CA ASP A 113 10.42 -10.91 -1.05
C ASP A 113 10.25 -9.41 -1.35
N ILE A 114 9.18 -8.82 -0.84
CA ILE A 114 8.92 -7.38 -0.97
C ILE A 114 9.36 -6.67 0.30
N LYS A 115 10.16 -5.62 0.17
CA LYS A 115 10.59 -4.77 1.30
C LYS A 115 9.64 -3.59 1.43
N VAL A 116 9.13 -3.37 2.64
CA VAL A 116 8.13 -2.35 2.94
C VAL A 116 8.78 -1.10 3.51
N TYR A 117 8.44 0.05 2.92
CA TYR A 117 8.91 1.37 3.34
C TYR A 117 7.73 2.30 3.55
N LEU A 118 7.72 2.97 4.70
CA LEU A 118 6.68 3.91 5.08
C LEU A 118 7.27 5.31 5.13
N ASP A 119 6.63 6.28 4.49
CA ASP A 119 7.06 7.67 4.57
C ASP A 119 6.73 8.24 5.95
N LYS A 120 7.73 8.74 6.64
CA LYS A 120 7.63 9.25 8.00
C LYS A 120 6.60 10.36 8.15
N GLU A 121 6.46 11.23 7.16
CA GLU A 121 5.59 12.40 7.23
C GLU A 121 4.13 12.04 7.55
N MET A 122 3.61 10.95 6.99
CA MET A 122 2.21 10.56 7.22
C MET A 122 1.98 9.88 8.56
N LEU A 123 3.02 9.40 9.22
CA LEU A 123 2.89 8.52 10.39
C LEU A 123 2.46 9.25 11.67
N SER A 124 2.48 10.58 11.68
CA SER A 124 1.94 11.37 12.78
C SER A 124 0.41 11.39 12.82
N GLU A 125 -0.24 11.02 11.73
CA GLU A 125 -1.69 10.97 11.65
C GLU A 125 -2.24 9.68 12.28
N ARG A 126 -3.44 9.77 12.83
CA ARG A 126 -4.05 8.65 13.57
C ARG A 126 -4.63 7.57 12.67
N LEU A 127 -5.14 7.95 11.50
CA LEU A 127 -5.84 7.05 10.57
C LEU A 127 -5.20 7.08 9.19
N MET A 128 -5.22 5.92 8.55
CA MET A 128 -4.75 5.72 7.19
C MET A 128 -5.87 5.12 6.33
N SER A 129 -5.94 5.50 5.07
CA SER A 129 -6.89 4.91 4.13
C SER A 129 -6.17 4.14 3.04
N PHE A 130 -6.74 3.00 2.62
CA PHE A 130 -6.18 2.12 1.60
C PHE A 130 -7.29 1.54 0.74
N HIS A 131 -6.98 1.21 -0.50
CA HIS A 131 -7.85 0.32 -1.27
C HIS A 131 -7.89 -1.06 -0.61
N ALA A 132 -9.05 -1.69 -0.60
CA ALA A 132 -9.20 -3.06 -0.11
C ALA A 132 -8.88 -4.09 -1.20
N ASN A 133 -7.80 -3.87 -1.95
CA ASN A 133 -7.46 -4.64 -3.16
C ASN A 133 -8.56 -4.61 -4.22
N ASP A 134 -9.35 -3.55 -4.22
CA ASP A 134 -10.52 -3.37 -5.06
C ASP A 134 -10.76 -1.88 -5.23
N ASN A 135 -11.08 -1.43 -6.44
CA ASN A 135 -11.27 0.01 -6.71
C ASN A 135 -12.67 0.54 -6.36
N THR A 136 -13.51 -0.30 -5.74
CA THR A 136 -14.83 0.10 -5.25
C THR A 136 -14.90 0.19 -3.73
N LYS A 137 -13.80 -0.06 -3.03
CA LYS A 137 -13.77 -0.14 -1.57
C LYS A 137 -12.52 0.52 -1.01
N THR A 138 -12.74 1.47 -0.09
CA THR A 138 -11.66 2.12 0.65
C THR A 138 -11.81 1.79 2.13
N ILE A 139 -10.74 1.28 2.72
CA ILE A 139 -10.66 0.91 4.13
C ILE A 139 -9.89 1.97 4.91
N PHE A 140 -10.40 2.29 6.10
CA PHE A 140 -9.74 3.15 7.08
C PHE A 140 -9.34 2.31 8.29
N ILE A 141 -8.06 2.31 8.63
CA ILE A 141 -7.53 1.69 9.84
C ILE A 141 -6.62 2.67 10.57
N SER A 142 -6.40 2.44 11.86
CA SER A 142 -5.45 3.28 12.61
C SER A 142 -4.02 3.02 12.15
N THR A 143 -3.16 4.01 12.34
CA THR A 143 -1.73 3.88 12.05
C THR A 143 -1.11 2.75 12.86
N GLU A 144 -1.50 2.61 14.14
CA GLU A 144 -1.07 1.50 14.99
C GLU A 144 -1.47 0.14 14.42
N ASP A 145 -2.69 0.05 13.91
CA ASP A 145 -3.19 -1.19 13.31
C ASP A 145 -2.51 -1.49 11.96
N MET A 146 -2.08 -0.47 11.24
CA MET A 146 -1.25 -0.67 10.05
C MET A 146 0.04 -1.38 10.40
N TYR A 147 0.74 -0.94 11.44
CA TYR A 147 1.95 -1.63 11.91
C TYR A 147 1.65 -3.06 12.33
N LYS A 148 0.57 -3.24 13.08
CA LYS A 148 0.14 -4.57 13.54
C LYS A 148 -0.14 -5.50 12.36
N PHE A 149 -0.81 -5.00 11.32
CA PHE A 149 -1.09 -5.78 10.11
C PHE A 149 0.22 -6.24 9.45
N ILE A 150 1.14 -5.31 9.20
CA ILE A 150 2.41 -5.60 8.53
C ILE A 150 3.18 -6.71 9.27
N THR A 151 3.32 -6.56 10.58
CA THR A 151 4.11 -7.51 11.39
C THR A 151 3.39 -8.84 11.56
N SER A 152 2.06 -8.84 11.66
CA SER A 152 1.28 -10.07 11.87
C SER A 152 1.35 -11.02 10.68
N ILE A 153 1.56 -10.50 9.47
CA ILE A 153 1.70 -11.33 8.26
C ILE A 153 3.16 -11.67 7.93
N GLY A 154 4.09 -11.36 8.84
CA GLY A 154 5.48 -11.78 8.73
C GLY A 154 6.43 -10.80 8.05
N TYR A 155 6.00 -9.55 7.83
CA TYR A 155 6.85 -8.53 7.22
C TYR A 155 7.46 -7.61 8.27
N GLU A 156 8.65 -7.12 7.96
CA GLU A 156 9.24 -5.97 8.62
C GLU A 156 8.90 -4.73 7.80
N TYR A 157 9.03 -3.57 8.40
CA TYR A 157 8.88 -2.31 7.68
C TYR A 157 9.99 -1.34 8.07
N ASN A 158 10.30 -0.43 7.16
CA ASN A 158 11.30 0.60 7.36
C ASN A 158 10.62 1.97 7.24
N ILE A 159 11.02 2.91 8.07
CA ILE A 159 10.52 4.28 8.04
C ILE A 159 11.59 5.15 7.37
N ILE A 160 11.19 5.90 6.34
CA ILE A 160 12.10 6.76 5.58
C ILE A 160 11.49 8.16 5.44
N GLU A 161 12.33 9.14 5.18
CA GLU A 161 11.89 10.52 4.91
C GLU A 161 12.00 10.79 3.41
N LEU A 162 10.87 11.01 2.78
CA LEU A 162 10.79 11.27 1.34
C LEU A 162 10.52 12.73 1.02
#